data_14e6826ce5b1528118f4e2194929f698
#
_entry.id   14e6826ce5b1528118f4e2194929f698
#
_cell.length_a   1.000
_cell.length_b   1.000
_cell.length_c   1.000
_cell.angle_alpha   90.00
_cell.angle_beta   90.00
_cell.angle_gamma   90.00
#
_symmetry.space_group_name_H-M   'P 1'
#
loop_
_entity.id
_entity.type
_entity.pdbx_description
1 polymer ?
#
loop_
_entity_poly.entity_id
_entity_poly.type
_entity_poly.pdbx_seq_one_letter_code
_entity_poly.pdbx_strand_id
1 'polypeptide(L)'
;MNSSKKYTCAIANSANILGDKWNLLILRDIILHKKSRFKEFMSSKEKIASNVLAKKLNVLLKEGFIGKLKPLGTKKSTRYIALDKGISALPIIIEMYLFSIYSIEESVLDDSQIATKNALTTNRDPFEEEIIKQYLDFSEELRAL
;
A
#
# COMPACT_ATOMS: atom_id res chain seq x y z
N MET A 1 -11.04 9.42 16.59
CA MET A 1 -10.95 8.00 16.91
C MET A 1 -10.02 7.80 18.10
N ASN A 2 -10.45 7.06 19.05
CA ASN A 2 -9.66 6.85 20.24
C ASN A 2 -8.62 5.74 19.99
N SER A 3 -7.38 6.13 19.73
CA SER A 3 -6.27 5.20 19.50
C SER A 3 -5.95 4.34 20.74
N SER A 4 -6.56 4.66 21.90
CA SER A 4 -6.36 3.90 23.13
C SER A 4 -7.19 2.62 23.22
N LYS A 5 -8.17 2.42 22.33
CA LYS A 5 -8.92 1.16 22.27
C LYS A 5 -8.06 0.08 21.63
N LYS A 6 -7.42 -0.70 22.49
CA LYS A 6 -6.66 -1.88 22.04
C LYS A 6 -7.55 -3.09 22.14
N TYR A 7 -7.70 -3.78 21.02
CA TYR A 7 -8.34 -5.07 21.00
C TYR A 7 -7.40 -6.10 21.62
N THR A 8 -7.91 -7.01 22.43
CA THR A 8 -7.12 -8.12 22.97
C THR A 8 -6.79 -9.15 21.90
N CYS A 9 -7.66 -9.28 20.89
CA CYS A 9 -7.41 -10.18 19.76
C CYS A 9 -6.54 -9.47 18.72
N ALA A 10 -5.41 -10.08 18.38
CA ALA A 10 -4.48 -9.53 17.39
C ALA A 10 -5.14 -9.34 16.02
N ILE A 11 -6.03 -10.27 15.63
CA ILE A 11 -6.74 -10.18 14.35
C ILE A 11 -7.67 -8.97 14.34
N ALA A 12 -8.45 -8.80 15.40
CA ALA A 12 -9.38 -7.67 15.52
C ALA A 12 -8.62 -6.33 15.53
N ASN A 13 -7.49 -6.30 16.19
CA ASN A 13 -6.64 -5.11 16.24
C ASN A 13 -6.11 -4.74 14.84
N SER A 14 -5.65 -5.73 14.09
CA SER A 14 -5.17 -5.51 12.71
C SER A 14 -6.31 -5.12 11.78
N ALA A 15 -7.47 -5.76 11.91
CA ALA A 15 -8.62 -5.50 11.06
C ALA A 15 -9.19 -4.09 11.26
N ASN A 16 -8.91 -3.45 12.38
CA ASN A 16 -9.37 -2.09 12.63
C ASN A 16 -8.90 -1.10 11.56
N ILE A 17 -7.68 -1.27 11.05
CA ILE A 17 -7.14 -0.45 9.96
C ILE A 17 -7.11 -1.23 8.65
N LEU A 18 -6.55 -2.44 8.66
CA LEU A 18 -6.34 -3.22 7.44
C LEU A 18 -7.61 -3.91 6.94
N GLY A 19 -8.68 -3.90 7.72
CA GLY A 19 -9.98 -4.36 7.24
C GLY A 19 -10.72 -3.36 6.35
N ASP A 20 -10.22 -2.13 6.26
CA ASP A 20 -10.78 -1.12 5.39
C ASP A 20 -10.21 -1.26 3.97
N LYS A 21 -11.11 -1.38 3.00
CA LYS A 21 -10.73 -1.54 1.58
C LYS A 21 -9.75 -0.47 1.12
N TRP A 22 -10.06 0.80 1.41
CA TRP A 22 -9.26 1.91 0.89
C TRP A 22 -7.88 1.98 1.53
N ASN A 23 -7.78 1.65 2.82
CA ASN A 23 -6.47 1.61 3.49
C ASN A 23 -5.56 0.57 2.84
N LEU A 24 -6.08 -0.61 2.54
CA LEU A 24 -5.30 -1.65 1.85
C LEU A 24 -4.90 -1.23 0.44
N LEU A 25 -5.83 -0.64 -0.32
CA LEU A 25 -5.56 -0.24 -1.69
C LEU A 25 -4.56 0.92 -1.76
N ILE A 26 -4.60 1.84 -0.80
CA ILE A 26 -3.60 2.93 -0.72
C ILE A 26 -2.22 2.36 -0.43
N LEU A 27 -2.11 1.45 0.53
CA LEU A 27 -0.82 0.81 0.85
C LEU A 27 -0.29 0.00 -0.34
N ARG A 28 -1.16 -0.72 -1.05
CA ARG A 28 -0.80 -1.39 -2.29
C ARG A 28 -0.20 -0.41 -3.29
N ASP A 29 -0.87 0.71 -3.52
CA ASP A 29 -0.45 1.69 -4.50
C ASP A 29 0.89 2.32 -4.13
N ILE A 30 1.12 2.58 -2.85
CA ILE A 30 2.40 3.13 -2.39
C ILE A 30 3.53 2.12 -2.63
N ILE A 31 3.36 0.89 -2.17
CA ILE A 31 4.44 -0.09 -2.15
C ILE A 31 4.66 -0.74 -3.52
N LEU A 32 3.58 -1.20 -4.16
CA LEU A 32 3.67 -1.94 -5.42
C LEU A 32 3.77 -1.03 -6.64
N HIS A 33 3.07 0.09 -6.62
CA HIS A 33 2.99 0.99 -7.76
C HIS A 33 3.81 2.27 -7.59
N LYS A 34 4.51 2.39 -6.46
CA LYS A 34 5.38 3.54 -6.15
C LYS A 34 4.67 4.88 -6.29
N LYS A 35 3.38 4.90 -5.97
CA LYS A 35 2.62 6.15 -5.92
C LYS A 35 2.97 6.90 -4.65
N SER A 36 3.07 8.21 -4.74
CA SER A 36 3.45 9.06 -3.61
C SER A 36 2.65 10.36 -3.53
N ARG A 37 1.99 10.76 -4.60
CA ARG A 37 1.23 12.02 -4.65
C ARG A 37 -0.26 11.76 -4.57
N PHE A 38 -0.99 12.73 -4.00
CA PHE A 38 -2.44 12.68 -3.88
C PHE A 38 -3.11 12.35 -5.22
N LYS A 39 -2.75 13.07 -6.29
CA LYS A 39 -3.36 12.86 -7.60
C LYS A 39 -3.03 11.48 -8.20
N GLU A 40 -1.89 10.91 -7.83
CA GLU A 40 -1.53 9.56 -8.29
C GLU A 40 -2.45 8.51 -7.69
N PHE A 41 -2.80 8.66 -6.40
CA PHE A 41 -3.78 7.78 -5.77
C PHE A 41 -5.16 7.92 -6.41
N MET A 42 -5.52 9.15 -6.81
CA MET A 42 -6.78 9.41 -7.49
C MET A 42 -6.88 8.73 -8.85
N SER A 43 -5.75 8.42 -9.48
CA SER A 43 -5.71 7.79 -10.81
C SER A 43 -5.91 6.28 -10.78
N SER A 44 -6.06 5.68 -9.61
CA SER A 44 -6.27 4.24 -9.48
C SER A 44 -7.59 3.79 -10.10
N LYS A 45 -7.60 2.57 -10.65
CA LYS A 45 -8.78 2.02 -11.34
C LYS A 45 -10.01 1.93 -10.44
N GLU A 46 -9.82 1.79 -9.15
CA GLU A 46 -10.91 1.71 -8.17
C GLU A 46 -11.63 3.04 -7.95
N LYS A 47 -11.06 4.14 -8.44
CA LYS A 47 -11.67 5.48 -8.45
C LYS A 47 -12.12 5.97 -7.08
N ILE A 48 -11.17 6.11 -6.17
CA ILE A 48 -11.45 6.67 -4.86
C ILE A 48 -11.85 8.16 -4.98
N ALA A 49 -12.88 8.56 -4.25
CA ALA A 49 -13.28 9.97 -4.16
C ALA A 49 -12.24 10.76 -3.36
N SER A 50 -12.01 12.03 -3.73
CA SER A 50 -10.98 12.85 -3.12
C SER A 50 -11.16 13.06 -1.61
N ASN A 51 -12.41 13.24 -1.16
CA ASN A 51 -12.70 13.40 0.27
C ASN A 51 -12.45 12.09 1.05
N VAL A 52 -12.71 10.94 0.43
CA VAL A 52 -12.42 9.64 1.05
C VAL A 52 -10.92 9.43 1.12
N LEU A 53 -10.20 9.71 0.04
CA LEU A 53 -8.74 9.59 0.00
C LEU A 53 -8.09 10.45 1.08
N ALA A 54 -8.50 11.70 1.21
CA ALA A 54 -7.95 12.60 2.23
C ALA A 54 -8.15 12.02 3.64
N LYS A 55 -9.33 11.49 3.93
CA LYS A 55 -9.63 10.85 5.22
C LYS A 55 -8.73 9.64 5.48
N LYS A 56 -8.59 8.78 4.49
CA LYS A 56 -7.80 7.54 4.65
C LYS A 56 -6.32 7.84 4.80
N LEU A 57 -5.79 8.79 4.04
CA LEU A 57 -4.40 9.22 4.21
C LEU A 57 -4.17 9.75 5.62
N ASN A 58 -5.09 10.54 6.17
CA ASN A 58 -4.98 11.05 7.53
C ASN A 58 -4.98 9.92 8.57
N VAL A 59 -5.82 8.92 8.40
CA VAL A 59 -5.85 7.75 9.29
C VAL A 59 -4.51 7.00 9.23
N LEU A 60 -4.02 6.74 8.02
CA LEU A 60 -2.76 6.02 7.85
C LEU A 60 -1.56 6.79 8.41
N LEU A 61 -1.56 8.12 8.28
CA LEU A 61 -0.55 8.98 8.88
C LEU A 61 -0.60 8.90 10.41
N LYS A 62 -1.79 9.04 10.97
CA LYS A 62 -2.01 9.04 12.41
C LYS A 62 -1.62 7.71 13.04
N GLU A 63 -1.92 6.62 12.37
CA GLU A 63 -1.65 5.27 12.87
C GLU A 63 -0.20 4.82 12.57
N GLY A 64 0.60 5.64 11.93
CA GLY A 64 2.01 5.38 11.70
C GLY A 64 2.34 4.43 10.55
N PHE A 65 1.38 4.17 9.67
CA PHE A 65 1.63 3.34 8.48
C PHE A 65 2.38 4.07 7.40
N ILE A 66 2.14 5.36 7.27
CA ILE A 66 2.78 6.20 6.25
C ILE A 66 3.31 7.47 6.87
N GLY A 67 4.25 8.09 6.17
CA GLY A 67 4.80 9.38 6.51
C GLY A 67 4.58 10.38 5.38
N LYS A 68 4.80 11.63 5.69
CA LYS A 68 4.59 12.73 4.77
C LYS A 68 5.88 13.47 4.55
N LEU A 69 6.27 13.62 3.31
CA LEU A 69 7.43 14.42 2.92
C LEU A 69 6.93 15.71 2.28
N LYS A 70 7.38 16.83 2.84
CA LYS A 70 7.08 18.16 2.31
C LYS A 70 8.38 18.83 1.90
N PRO A 71 8.76 18.75 0.61
CA PRO A 71 9.87 19.56 0.14
C PRO A 71 9.54 21.04 0.37
N LEU A 72 10.58 21.83 0.66
CA LEU A 72 10.42 23.27 0.87
C LEU A 72 9.70 23.91 -0.31
N GLY A 73 8.57 24.54 -0.05
CA GLY A 73 7.97 25.50 -0.95
C GLY A 73 6.53 25.33 -1.38
N THR A 74 5.94 24.12 -1.54
CA THR A 74 4.54 24.03 -1.97
C THR A 74 3.83 22.78 -1.50
N LYS A 75 2.51 22.88 -1.26
CA LYS A 75 1.64 21.74 -0.96
C LYS A 75 1.56 20.75 -2.11
N LYS A 76 1.77 21.19 -3.35
CA LYS A 76 1.74 20.33 -4.54
C LYS A 76 2.89 19.33 -4.58
N SER A 77 3.94 19.60 -3.83
CA SER A 77 5.12 18.74 -3.73
C SER A 77 5.02 17.72 -2.59
N THR A 78 3.91 17.70 -1.85
CA THR A 78 3.73 16.75 -0.76
C THR A 78 3.74 15.32 -1.30
N ARG A 79 4.53 14.48 -0.66
CA ARG A 79 4.62 13.06 -0.99
C ARG A 79 4.33 12.22 0.23
N TYR A 80 3.78 11.06 0.01
CA TYR A 80 3.47 10.07 1.04
C TYR A 80 4.34 8.85 0.83
N ILE A 81 4.94 8.35 1.91
CA ILE A 81 5.80 7.16 1.87
C ILE A 81 5.32 6.16 2.91
N ALA A 82 5.49 4.87 2.62
CA ALA A 82 5.25 3.84 3.61
C ALA A 82 6.39 3.84 4.64
N LEU A 83 6.02 3.79 5.92
CA LEU A 83 6.94 3.57 7.01
C LEU A 83 7.03 2.06 7.28
N ASP A 84 7.86 1.64 8.23
CA ASP A 84 8.07 0.22 8.53
C ASP A 84 6.76 -0.52 8.78
N LYS A 85 5.84 0.11 9.52
CA LYS A 85 4.52 -0.48 9.79
C LYS A 85 3.71 -0.68 8.53
N GLY A 86 3.76 0.27 7.59
CA GLY A 86 3.10 0.14 6.30
C GLY A 86 3.72 -0.95 5.44
N ILE A 87 5.05 -1.01 5.38
CA ILE A 87 5.77 -2.05 4.65
C ILE A 87 5.45 -3.43 5.21
N SER A 88 5.28 -3.55 6.52
CA SER A 88 4.89 -4.81 7.18
C SER A 88 3.51 -5.32 6.75
N ALA A 89 2.69 -4.48 6.14
CA ALA A 89 1.41 -4.91 5.58
C ALA A 89 1.56 -5.61 4.21
N LEU A 90 2.72 -5.54 3.57
CA LEU A 90 2.92 -6.16 2.26
C LEU A 90 2.62 -7.65 2.24
N PRO A 91 3.09 -8.48 3.20
CA PRO A 91 2.74 -9.89 3.22
C PRO A 91 1.23 -10.14 3.25
N ILE A 92 0.49 -9.29 3.95
CA ILE A 92 -0.97 -9.38 4.04
C ILE A 92 -1.60 -9.10 2.67
N ILE A 93 -1.13 -8.06 1.99
CA ILE A 93 -1.59 -7.70 0.64
C ILE A 93 -1.29 -8.84 -0.34
N ILE A 94 -0.12 -9.44 -0.25
CA ILE A 94 0.25 -10.60 -1.08
C ILE A 94 -0.67 -11.79 -0.81
N GLU A 95 -0.98 -12.08 0.46
CA GLU A 95 -1.91 -13.15 0.79
C GLU A 95 -3.31 -12.88 0.21
N MET A 96 -3.76 -11.65 0.24
CA MET A 96 -5.04 -11.29 -0.38
C MET A 96 -5.00 -11.48 -1.89
N TYR A 97 -3.90 -11.14 -2.53
CA TYR A 97 -3.69 -11.39 -3.94
C TYR A 97 -3.78 -12.89 -4.24
N LEU A 98 -3.04 -13.71 -3.49
CA LEU A 98 -3.02 -15.15 -3.67
C LEU A 98 -4.38 -15.79 -3.40
N PHE A 99 -5.11 -15.26 -2.44
CA PHE A 99 -6.47 -15.73 -2.13
C PHE A 99 -7.40 -15.64 -3.35
N SER A 100 -7.27 -14.59 -4.14
CA SER A 100 -8.19 -14.29 -5.25
C SER A 100 -7.67 -14.72 -6.63
N ILE A 101 -6.35 -14.76 -6.83
CA ILE A 101 -5.80 -14.88 -8.19
C ILE A 101 -6.20 -16.17 -8.89
N TYR A 102 -6.36 -17.27 -8.14
CA TYR A 102 -6.75 -18.55 -8.71
C TYR A 102 -8.19 -18.60 -9.20
N SER A 103 -9.04 -17.69 -8.71
CA SER A 103 -10.43 -17.61 -9.16
C SER A 103 -10.61 -16.67 -10.36
N ILE A 104 -9.54 -15.98 -10.78
CA ILE A 104 -9.56 -15.09 -11.93
C ILE A 104 -8.99 -15.83 -13.14
N GLU A 105 -9.75 -15.84 -14.24
CA GLU A 105 -9.29 -16.49 -15.47
C GLU A 105 -8.06 -15.77 -16.03
N GLU A 106 -7.04 -16.54 -16.42
CA GLU A 106 -5.81 -15.98 -16.98
C GLU A 106 -6.06 -15.16 -18.26
N SER A 107 -7.12 -15.50 -18.98
CA SER A 107 -7.49 -14.77 -20.21
C SER A 107 -7.78 -13.29 -20.01
N VAL A 108 -8.14 -12.87 -18.78
CA VAL A 108 -8.39 -11.47 -18.46
C VAL A 108 -7.19 -10.78 -17.82
N LEU A 109 -6.09 -11.51 -17.62
CA LEU A 109 -4.85 -10.95 -17.06
C LEU A 109 -3.92 -10.51 -18.18
N ASP A 110 -3.24 -9.39 -17.99
CA ASP A 110 -2.18 -8.98 -18.91
C ASP A 110 -0.87 -9.72 -18.60
N ASP A 111 0.14 -9.54 -19.45
CA ASP A 111 1.42 -10.22 -19.29
C ASP A 111 2.10 -9.92 -17.96
N SER A 112 1.99 -8.68 -17.49
CA SER A 112 2.56 -8.27 -16.20
C SER A 112 1.88 -8.99 -15.04
N GLN A 113 0.56 -9.12 -15.08
CA GLN A 113 -0.20 -9.83 -14.04
C GLN A 113 0.10 -11.33 -14.06
N ILE A 114 0.25 -11.93 -15.23
CA ILE A 114 0.64 -13.34 -15.36
C ILE A 114 2.03 -13.56 -14.79
N ALA A 115 2.98 -12.68 -15.10
CA ALA A 115 4.34 -12.76 -14.56
C ALA A 115 4.34 -12.64 -13.03
N THR A 116 3.55 -11.73 -12.47
CA THR A 116 3.42 -11.57 -11.03
C THR A 116 2.81 -12.82 -10.38
N LYS A 117 1.76 -13.37 -10.98
CA LYS A 117 1.15 -14.61 -10.50
C LYS A 117 2.16 -15.75 -10.47
N ASN A 118 2.91 -15.93 -11.55
CA ASN A 118 3.91 -17.00 -11.64
C ASN A 118 5.02 -16.80 -10.61
N ALA A 119 5.53 -15.59 -10.44
CA ALA A 119 6.56 -15.29 -9.47
C ALA A 119 6.12 -15.56 -8.04
N LEU A 120 4.91 -15.14 -7.66
CA LEU A 120 4.39 -15.34 -6.32
C LEU A 120 4.03 -16.79 -6.02
N THR A 121 3.58 -17.55 -7.01
CA THR A 121 3.20 -18.94 -6.80
C THR A 121 4.38 -19.91 -6.82
N THR A 122 5.49 -19.51 -7.47
CA THR A 122 6.71 -20.34 -7.56
C THR A 122 7.75 -19.98 -6.52
N ASN A 123 7.92 -18.69 -6.22
CA ASN A 123 9.04 -18.23 -5.41
C ASN A 123 8.69 -16.91 -4.70
N ARG A 124 7.79 -17.01 -3.74
CA ARG A 124 7.22 -15.85 -3.05
C ARG A 124 8.24 -15.02 -2.29
N ASP A 125 9.11 -15.68 -1.49
CA ASP A 125 9.99 -14.95 -0.59
C ASP A 125 10.97 -14.03 -1.33
N PRO A 126 11.72 -14.50 -2.35
CA PRO A 126 12.55 -13.60 -3.13
C PRO A 126 11.80 -12.49 -3.84
N PHE A 127 10.58 -12.77 -4.31
CA PHE A 127 9.74 -11.77 -4.96
C PHE A 127 9.35 -10.67 -3.96
N GLU A 128 8.91 -11.05 -2.77
CA GLU A 128 8.54 -10.13 -1.70
C GLU A 128 9.72 -9.28 -1.25
N GLU A 129 10.88 -9.91 -1.05
CA GLU A 129 12.12 -9.23 -0.66
C GLU A 129 12.53 -8.20 -1.70
N GLU A 130 12.42 -8.53 -2.99
CA GLU A 130 12.76 -7.62 -4.07
C GLU A 130 11.83 -6.42 -4.14
N ILE A 131 10.53 -6.62 -3.92
CA ILE A 131 9.57 -5.53 -3.84
C ILE A 131 9.94 -4.57 -2.71
N ILE A 132 10.23 -5.10 -1.53
CA ILE A 132 10.60 -4.28 -0.38
C ILE A 132 11.87 -3.49 -0.68
N LYS A 133 12.88 -4.13 -1.25
CA LYS A 133 14.14 -3.48 -1.61
C LYS A 133 13.92 -2.35 -2.61
N GLN A 134 13.17 -2.62 -3.66
CA GLN A 134 12.87 -1.60 -4.69
C GLN A 134 12.10 -0.43 -4.09
N TYR A 135 11.17 -0.71 -3.19
CA TYR A 135 10.42 0.35 -2.53
C TYR A 135 11.31 1.19 -1.61
N LEU A 136 12.17 0.55 -0.83
CA LEU A 136 13.10 1.27 0.05
C LEU A 136 14.04 2.16 -0.74
N ASP A 137 14.56 1.68 -1.87
CA ASP A 137 15.40 2.49 -2.76
C ASP A 137 14.61 3.69 -3.30
N PHE A 138 13.39 3.48 -3.74
CA PHE A 138 12.52 4.55 -4.20
C PHE A 138 12.22 5.58 -3.11
N SER A 139 11.93 5.13 -1.89
CA SER A 139 11.66 6.04 -0.77
C SER A 139 12.88 6.88 -0.42
N GLU A 140 14.08 6.32 -0.52
CA GLU A 140 15.32 7.08 -0.32
C GLU A 140 15.49 8.17 -1.38
N GLU A 141 15.17 7.86 -2.64
CA GLU A 141 15.17 8.86 -3.72
C GLU A 141 14.22 10.02 -3.41
N LEU A 142 13.02 9.70 -2.91
CA LEU A 142 12.05 10.73 -2.53
C LEU A 142 12.55 11.60 -1.38
N ARG A 143 13.22 10.99 -0.39
CA ARG A 143 13.76 11.72 0.77
C ARG A 143 14.90 12.66 0.36
N ALA A 144 15.59 12.35 -0.72
CA ALA A 144 16.73 13.14 -1.20
C ALA A 144 16.30 14.37 -2.02
N LEU A 145 15.03 14.49 -2.36
CA LEU A 145 14.51 15.64 -3.15
C LEU A 145 14.55 16.96 -2.38
#